data_281e8cd7251726b6e508db1c5d49fa85
#
_entry.id   281e8cd7251726b6e508db1c5d49fa85
#
_cell.length_a   1.000
_cell.length_b   1.000
_cell.length_c   1.000
_cell.angle_alpha   90.00
_cell.angle_beta   90.00
_cell.angle_gamma   90.00
#
_symmetry.space_group_name_H-M   'P 1'
#
loop_
_entity.id
_entity.type
_entity.pdbx_description
1 polymer ?
#
loop_
_entity_poly.entity_id
_entity_poly.type
_entity_poly.pdbx_seq_one_letter_code
_entity_poly.pdbx_strand_id
1 'polypeptide(L)'
;MRKKHLSIWGIIFSVIVGTGLVSCSDDTTSNFDPAGSISELFENMKGEYSGTYSTPYNVRKDVKFSIDKQAEFKINNFPMENVLYRVYQGEYENVRLNADALTFSAPIDSVGYDSGFLTFITKSNTIVNRIDFSFTKDDQAHTGWALVTIKGMFNNTLKLVDANFIVTDLVIDNKDFTSTACPIDNLVEARHQ
;
A
#
# COMPACT_ATOMS: atom_id res chain seq x y z
N MET A 1 23.95 24.07 -0.70
CA MET A 1 22.61 24.30 -0.11
C MET A 1 21.73 23.10 -0.40
N ARG A 2 21.57 22.18 0.56
CA ARG A 2 20.70 21.00 0.41
C ARG A 2 19.29 21.37 0.84
N LYS A 3 18.35 21.41 -0.09
CA LYS A 3 16.92 21.54 0.22
C LYS A 3 16.46 20.21 0.82
N LYS A 4 16.11 20.22 2.10
CA LYS A 4 15.41 19.10 2.76
C LYS A 4 13.97 19.10 2.26
N HIS A 5 13.60 18.12 1.44
CA HIS A 5 12.21 17.82 1.20
C HIS A 5 11.65 17.18 2.48
N LEU A 6 10.89 17.96 3.25
CA LEU A 6 10.06 17.40 4.32
C LEU A 6 8.97 16.57 3.64
N SER A 7 8.98 15.28 3.95
CA SER A 7 7.87 14.40 3.59
C SER A 7 6.62 14.85 4.37
N ILE A 8 5.64 15.38 3.67
CA ILE A 8 4.36 15.87 4.23
C ILE A 8 3.55 14.72 4.87
N TRP A 9 3.91 13.48 4.58
CA TRP A 9 3.20 12.27 5.03
C TRP A 9 3.37 11.90 6.51
N GLY A 10 4.36 12.47 7.19
CA GLY A 10 4.59 12.19 8.62
C GLY A 10 3.59 12.82 9.59
N ILE A 11 2.72 13.74 9.13
CA ILE A 11 1.90 14.57 10.02
C ILE A 11 0.43 14.10 10.11
N ILE A 12 -0.06 13.29 9.17
CA ILE A 12 -1.49 12.96 9.08
C ILE A 12 -1.93 11.79 10.00
N PHE A 13 -1.01 11.02 10.56
CA PHE A 13 -1.38 9.79 11.29
C PHE A 13 -1.40 9.91 12.83
N SER A 14 -1.35 11.12 13.41
CA SER A 14 -1.23 11.27 14.87
C SER A 14 -2.44 11.84 15.60
N VAL A 15 -3.64 11.91 15.04
CA VAL A 15 -4.81 12.41 15.77
C VAL A 15 -6.05 11.57 15.49
N ILE A 16 -6.19 10.45 16.17
CA ILE A 16 -7.51 9.86 16.48
C ILE A 16 -7.46 9.25 17.87
N VAL A 17 -7.61 10.05 18.91
CA VAL A 17 -8.26 9.68 20.18
C VAL A 17 -8.75 10.98 20.83
N GLY A 18 -10.04 11.18 20.87
CA GLY A 18 -10.62 12.33 21.57
C GLY A 18 -12.14 12.34 21.45
N THR A 19 -12.81 11.57 22.30
CA THR A 19 -14.25 11.68 22.55
C THR A 19 -14.56 13.02 23.20
N GLY A 20 -15.39 13.83 22.56
CA GLY A 20 -15.96 15.03 23.15
C GLY A 20 -17.36 15.27 22.61
N LEU A 21 -18.36 14.86 23.37
CA LEU A 21 -19.76 15.26 23.16
C LEU A 21 -19.89 16.76 23.46
N VAL A 22 -20.13 17.55 22.44
CA VAL A 22 -20.71 18.88 22.61
C VAL A 22 -22.02 18.96 21.83
N SER A 23 -23.10 18.95 22.56
CA SER A 23 -24.44 19.30 22.09
C SER A 23 -24.50 20.82 21.83
N CYS A 24 -24.76 21.21 20.57
CA CYS A 24 -25.41 22.49 20.29
C CYS A 24 -26.39 22.27 19.13
N SER A 25 -27.65 22.49 19.45
CA SER A 25 -28.78 22.62 18.53
C SER A 25 -28.62 23.88 17.69
N ASP A 26 -28.69 23.77 16.34
CA ASP A 26 -29.59 24.57 15.53
C ASP A 26 -29.64 24.08 14.06
N ASP A 27 -30.87 23.94 13.62
CA ASP A 27 -31.44 23.66 12.33
C ASP A 27 -30.59 23.95 11.07
N THR A 28 -30.09 22.89 10.49
CA THR A 28 -30.18 22.48 9.06
C THR A 28 -29.43 21.15 8.95
N THR A 29 -30.00 20.09 9.50
CA THR A 29 -29.47 18.74 9.32
C THR A 29 -29.77 18.27 7.89
N SER A 30 -28.81 18.47 6.99
CA SER A 30 -28.60 17.46 5.99
C SER A 30 -28.28 16.18 6.75
N ASN A 31 -29.20 15.20 6.68
CA ASN A 31 -28.97 13.86 7.23
C ASN A 31 -27.78 13.23 6.46
N PHE A 32 -26.57 13.60 6.81
CA PHE A 32 -25.37 12.92 6.36
C PHE A 32 -25.31 11.63 7.17
N ASP A 33 -25.73 10.53 6.56
CA ASP A 33 -25.49 9.19 7.11
C ASP A 33 -24.06 8.76 6.70
N PRO A 34 -23.08 8.87 7.61
CA PRO A 34 -21.71 8.54 7.26
C PRO A 34 -21.55 7.05 6.94
N ALA A 35 -22.37 6.19 7.50
CA ALA A 35 -22.30 4.74 7.25
C ALA A 35 -22.84 4.40 5.86
N GLY A 36 -23.95 4.99 5.43
CA GLY A 36 -24.48 4.85 4.07
C GLY A 36 -23.50 5.39 3.02
N SER A 37 -22.93 6.55 3.27
CA SER A 37 -21.94 7.16 2.39
C SER A 37 -20.66 6.35 2.28
N ILE A 38 -20.16 5.78 3.38
CA ILE A 38 -18.97 4.91 3.37
C ILE A 38 -19.23 3.66 2.54
N SER A 39 -20.39 3.03 2.69
CA SER A 39 -20.78 1.84 1.93
C SER A 39 -20.84 2.13 0.43
N GLU A 40 -21.46 3.25 0.03
CA GLU A 40 -21.51 3.66 -1.37
C GLU A 40 -20.13 3.98 -1.94
N LEU A 41 -19.30 4.70 -1.20
CA LEU A 41 -17.92 5.01 -1.61
C LEU A 41 -17.09 3.74 -1.74
N PHE A 42 -17.30 2.76 -0.87
CA PHE A 42 -16.63 1.48 -0.93
C PHE A 42 -17.05 0.68 -2.18
N GLU A 43 -18.34 0.67 -2.54
CA GLU A 43 -18.78 0.07 -3.80
C GLU A 43 -18.18 0.78 -5.01
N ASN A 44 -18.07 2.10 -4.98
CA ASN A 44 -17.45 2.90 -6.04
C ASN A 44 -15.93 2.72 -6.16
N MET A 45 -15.28 2.24 -5.10
CA MET A 45 -13.85 1.94 -5.09
C MET A 45 -13.54 0.58 -5.75
N LYS A 46 -14.51 -0.33 -5.86
CA LYS A 46 -14.28 -1.64 -6.47
C LYS A 46 -14.01 -1.50 -7.97
N GLY A 47 -13.02 -2.22 -8.47
CA GLY A 47 -12.67 -2.21 -9.89
C GLY A 47 -11.20 -2.51 -10.16
N GLU A 48 -10.81 -2.28 -11.40
CA GLU A 48 -9.45 -2.44 -11.91
C GLU A 48 -8.73 -1.10 -11.87
N TYR A 49 -7.46 -1.11 -11.50
CA TYR A 49 -6.62 0.07 -11.39
C TYR A 49 -5.30 -0.13 -12.11
N SER A 50 -4.84 0.94 -12.76
CA SER A 50 -3.52 1.00 -13.36
C SER A 50 -2.80 2.26 -12.89
N GLY A 51 -1.57 2.10 -12.48
CA GLY A 51 -0.78 3.18 -11.93
C GLY A 51 0.71 2.93 -12.04
N THR A 52 1.47 3.79 -11.39
CA THR A 52 2.92 3.69 -11.33
C THR A 52 3.39 3.79 -9.90
N TYR A 53 4.45 3.06 -9.56
CA TYR A 53 5.22 3.33 -8.37
C TYR A 53 6.57 3.95 -8.74
N SER A 54 7.08 4.77 -7.83
CA SER A 54 8.40 5.38 -7.99
C SER A 54 9.33 4.82 -6.93
N THR A 55 10.48 4.32 -7.37
CA THR A 55 11.56 3.98 -6.46
C THR A 55 12.33 5.27 -6.08
N PRO A 56 13.09 5.28 -4.97
CA PRO A 56 13.95 6.39 -4.60
C PRO A 56 15.00 6.77 -5.67
N TYR A 57 15.14 5.94 -6.69
CA TYR A 57 16.16 6.03 -7.74
C TYR A 57 15.60 6.36 -9.12
N ASN A 58 14.42 6.98 -9.17
CA ASN A 58 13.74 7.41 -10.40
C ASN A 58 13.31 6.28 -11.35
N VAL A 59 13.24 5.05 -10.89
CA VAL A 59 12.64 3.98 -11.68
C VAL A 59 11.14 4.04 -11.50
N ARG A 60 10.40 4.37 -12.55
CA ARG A 60 8.95 4.26 -12.59
C ARG A 60 8.58 2.93 -13.23
N LYS A 61 7.72 2.17 -12.57
CA LYS A 61 7.20 0.90 -13.08
C LYS A 61 5.69 0.86 -12.97
N ASP A 62 5.08 0.22 -13.96
CA ASP A 62 3.64 0.04 -13.98
C ASP A 62 3.19 -0.97 -12.93
N VAL A 63 2.14 -0.63 -12.23
CA VAL A 63 1.46 -1.49 -11.26
C VAL A 63 0.00 -1.62 -11.66
N LYS A 64 -0.51 -2.85 -11.64
CA LYS A 64 -1.92 -3.14 -11.85
C LYS A 64 -2.47 -3.88 -10.64
N PHE A 65 -3.60 -3.41 -10.16
CA PHE A 65 -4.31 -4.07 -9.06
C PHE A 65 -5.82 -3.96 -9.23
N SER A 66 -6.53 -4.77 -8.49
CA SER A 66 -8.00 -4.71 -8.42
C SER A 66 -8.48 -4.76 -6.98
N ILE A 67 -9.67 -4.21 -6.77
CA ILE A 67 -10.44 -4.39 -5.54
C ILE A 67 -11.74 -5.06 -5.97
N ASP A 68 -11.93 -6.30 -5.56
CA ASP A 68 -13.04 -7.10 -6.03
C ASP A 68 -14.31 -6.96 -5.16
N LYS A 69 -15.37 -7.65 -5.58
CA LYS A 69 -16.66 -7.63 -4.88
C LYS A 69 -16.60 -8.23 -3.47
N GLN A 70 -15.62 -9.06 -3.19
CA GLN A 70 -15.37 -9.67 -1.89
C GLN A 70 -14.52 -8.78 -0.98
N ALA A 71 -14.23 -7.56 -1.40
CA ALA A 71 -13.34 -6.65 -0.70
C ALA A 71 -11.89 -7.17 -0.59
N GLU A 72 -11.45 -7.90 -1.61
CA GLU A 72 -10.08 -8.39 -1.70
C GLU A 72 -9.26 -7.48 -2.61
N PHE A 73 -8.14 -6.98 -2.09
CA PHE A 73 -7.15 -6.25 -2.87
C PHE A 73 -6.22 -7.27 -3.54
N LYS A 74 -6.13 -7.23 -4.86
CA LYS A 74 -5.28 -8.12 -5.66
C LYS A 74 -4.31 -7.33 -6.50
N ILE A 75 -3.03 -7.66 -6.45
CA ILE A 75 -1.98 -7.05 -7.25
C ILE A 75 -1.29 -8.11 -8.10
N ASN A 76 -1.04 -7.83 -9.37
CA ASN A 76 -0.48 -8.81 -10.32
C ASN A 76 1.03 -8.63 -10.55
N ASN A 77 1.61 -7.52 -10.11
CA ASN A 77 3.03 -7.23 -10.26
C ASN A 77 3.53 -6.40 -9.07
N PHE A 78 3.60 -7.06 -7.92
CA PHE A 78 4.11 -6.42 -6.71
C PHE A 78 5.54 -5.90 -6.93
N PRO A 79 5.86 -4.67 -6.49
CA PRO A 79 7.15 -4.02 -6.76
C PRO A 79 8.30 -4.59 -5.91
N MET A 80 8.58 -5.89 -6.02
CA MET A 80 9.61 -6.58 -5.25
C MET A 80 11.02 -6.07 -5.57
N GLU A 81 11.23 -5.55 -6.76
CA GLU A 81 12.52 -4.94 -7.13
C GLU A 81 12.89 -3.78 -6.20
N ASN A 82 11.90 -2.98 -5.77
CA ASN A 82 12.15 -1.90 -4.82
C ASN A 82 12.55 -2.43 -3.44
N VAL A 83 11.98 -3.55 -3.03
CA VAL A 83 12.33 -4.23 -1.77
C VAL A 83 13.78 -4.73 -1.83
N LEU A 84 14.12 -5.47 -2.88
CA LEU A 84 15.48 -6.00 -3.07
C LEU A 84 16.52 -4.88 -3.22
N TYR A 85 16.14 -3.81 -3.91
CA TYR A 85 17.02 -2.64 -4.01
C TYR A 85 17.35 -2.05 -2.62
N ARG A 86 16.37 -1.95 -1.73
CA ARG A 86 16.58 -1.43 -0.37
C ARG A 86 17.50 -2.32 0.45
N VAL A 87 17.48 -3.63 0.21
CA VAL A 87 18.34 -4.60 0.89
C VAL A 87 19.79 -4.52 0.38
N TYR A 88 19.95 -4.52 -0.95
CA TYR A 88 21.28 -4.67 -1.57
C TYR A 88 21.91 -3.35 -2.00
N GLN A 89 21.15 -2.25 -2.06
CA GLN A 89 21.65 -0.89 -2.38
C GLN A 89 22.66 -0.87 -3.54
N GLY A 90 23.94 -0.62 -3.25
CA GLY A 90 24.99 -0.51 -4.26
C GLY A 90 25.34 -1.81 -5.00
N GLU A 91 24.87 -2.97 -4.52
CA GLU A 91 25.09 -4.28 -5.16
C GLU A 91 23.88 -4.75 -5.98
N TYR A 92 22.84 -3.91 -6.11
CA TYR A 92 21.59 -4.27 -6.77
C TYR A 92 21.76 -4.56 -8.28
N GLU A 93 22.75 -4.04 -8.92
CA GLU A 93 23.00 -4.28 -10.36
C GLU A 93 23.10 -5.76 -10.73
N ASN A 94 23.53 -6.59 -9.78
CA ASN A 94 23.66 -8.04 -9.94
C ASN A 94 22.42 -8.82 -9.53
N VAL A 95 21.33 -8.12 -9.14
CA VAL A 95 20.09 -8.75 -8.70
C VAL A 95 19.12 -8.89 -9.87
N ARG A 96 18.55 -10.09 -10.05
CA ARG A 96 17.53 -10.39 -11.05
C ARG A 96 16.40 -11.19 -10.41
N LEU A 97 15.18 -10.67 -10.43
CA LEU A 97 13.99 -11.42 -10.05
C LEU A 97 13.78 -12.60 -11.01
N ASN A 98 13.40 -13.75 -10.45
CA ASN A 98 13.16 -14.97 -11.22
C ASN A 98 11.71 -15.07 -11.73
N ALA A 99 10.84 -14.17 -11.34
CA ALA A 99 9.46 -14.10 -11.78
C ALA A 99 9.18 -12.77 -12.48
N ASP A 100 8.52 -12.82 -13.63
CA ASP A 100 8.12 -11.63 -14.38
C ASP A 100 7.04 -10.81 -13.64
N ALA A 101 6.24 -11.47 -12.79
CA ALA A 101 5.22 -10.83 -11.97
C ALA A 101 4.98 -11.62 -10.68
N LEU A 102 5.01 -10.92 -9.55
CA LEU A 102 4.61 -11.47 -8.27
C LEU A 102 3.19 -11.03 -7.94
N THR A 103 2.31 -12.01 -7.80
CA THR A 103 0.91 -11.77 -7.42
C THR A 103 0.78 -11.76 -5.91
N PHE A 104 -0.10 -10.90 -5.43
CA PHE A 104 -0.42 -10.80 -4.01
C PHE A 104 -1.91 -10.50 -3.87
N SER A 105 -2.55 -11.07 -2.87
CA SER A 105 -3.91 -10.69 -2.49
C SER A 105 -4.06 -10.61 -0.98
N ALA A 106 -4.87 -9.66 -0.52
CA ALA A 106 -5.20 -9.51 0.88
C ALA A 106 -6.61 -8.91 1.02
N PRO A 107 -7.42 -9.42 1.96
CA PRO A 107 -8.72 -8.81 2.26
C PRO A 107 -8.54 -7.42 2.87
N ILE A 108 -9.41 -6.50 2.50
CA ILE A 108 -9.54 -5.21 3.16
C ILE A 108 -10.19 -5.45 4.52
N ASP A 109 -9.49 -5.07 5.58
CA ASP A 109 -9.90 -5.31 6.97
C ASP A 109 -10.78 -4.18 7.51
N SER A 110 -10.44 -2.96 7.16
CA SER A 110 -11.19 -1.79 7.60
C SER A 110 -11.24 -0.69 6.56
N VAL A 111 -12.33 0.04 6.58
CA VAL A 111 -12.54 1.25 5.78
C VAL A 111 -12.95 2.38 6.72
N GLY A 112 -12.56 3.59 6.35
CA GLY A 112 -12.89 4.81 7.07
C GLY A 112 -13.12 5.96 6.08
N TYR A 113 -13.48 7.12 6.61
CA TYR A 113 -13.65 8.33 5.84
C TYR A 113 -12.89 9.46 6.50
N ASP A 114 -12.02 10.09 5.77
CA ASP A 114 -11.23 11.21 6.24
C ASP A 114 -11.08 12.28 5.15
N SER A 115 -11.42 13.51 5.51
CA SER A 115 -11.17 14.72 4.70
C SER A 115 -11.64 14.61 3.23
N GLY A 116 -12.75 13.92 2.98
CA GLY A 116 -13.30 13.75 1.61
C GLY A 116 -12.84 12.48 0.90
N PHE A 117 -12.04 11.65 1.55
CA PHE A 117 -11.51 10.41 0.98
C PHE A 117 -12.00 9.18 1.75
N LEU A 118 -12.27 8.10 1.03
CA LEU A 118 -12.40 6.80 1.64
C LEU A 118 -11.00 6.25 1.92
N THR A 119 -10.72 5.92 3.17
CA THR A 119 -9.46 5.28 3.57
C THR A 119 -9.67 3.78 3.75
N PHE A 120 -8.66 2.99 3.47
CA PHE A 120 -8.70 1.55 3.69
C PHE A 120 -7.35 0.98 4.15
N ILE A 121 -7.42 -0.16 4.81
CA ILE A 121 -6.25 -0.94 5.19
C ILE A 121 -6.54 -2.43 4.97
N THR A 122 -5.58 -3.15 4.41
CA THR A 122 -5.69 -4.61 4.30
C THR A 122 -5.38 -5.26 5.64
N LYS A 123 -5.95 -6.43 5.84
CA LYS A 123 -5.74 -7.22 7.05
C LYS A 123 -4.27 -7.54 7.22
N SER A 124 -3.74 -7.26 8.41
CA SER A 124 -2.39 -7.67 8.81
C SER A 124 -2.45 -9.06 9.42
N ASN A 125 -2.22 -10.08 8.60
CA ASN A 125 -2.21 -11.47 9.06
C ASN A 125 -1.06 -12.21 8.37
N THR A 126 -0.22 -12.85 9.14
CA THR A 126 1.00 -13.52 8.70
C THR A 126 0.81 -14.57 7.60
N ILE A 127 -0.37 -15.20 7.52
CA ILE A 127 -0.65 -16.25 6.53
C ILE A 127 -1.15 -15.66 5.21
N VAL A 128 -1.97 -14.62 5.26
CA VAL A 128 -2.68 -14.08 4.08
C VAL A 128 -1.86 -13.00 3.37
N ASN A 129 -0.99 -12.31 4.10
CA ASN A 129 -0.24 -11.15 3.59
C ASN A 129 1.21 -11.47 3.21
N ARG A 130 1.50 -12.75 3.02
CA ARG A 130 2.84 -13.20 2.67
C ARG A 130 3.02 -13.29 1.17
N ILE A 131 4.14 -12.74 0.68
CA ILE A 131 4.64 -12.91 -0.67
C ILE A 131 5.92 -13.76 -0.60
N ASP A 132 5.92 -14.89 -1.27
CA ASP A 132 7.14 -15.67 -1.49
C ASP A 132 7.76 -15.25 -2.82
N PHE A 133 9.09 -15.11 -2.86
CA PHE A 133 9.81 -14.70 -4.05
C PHE A 133 11.15 -15.41 -4.18
N SER A 134 11.69 -15.41 -5.39
CA SER A 134 13.05 -15.88 -5.68
C SER A 134 13.76 -14.92 -6.63
N PHE A 135 15.06 -14.85 -6.50
CA PHE A 135 15.91 -14.02 -7.35
C PHE A 135 17.31 -14.62 -7.48
N THR A 136 18.08 -14.10 -8.42
CA THR A 136 19.49 -14.43 -8.60
C THR A 136 20.32 -13.20 -8.26
N LYS A 137 21.39 -13.37 -7.48
CA LYS A 137 22.41 -12.37 -7.22
C LYS A 137 23.79 -12.99 -7.39
N ASP A 138 24.65 -12.36 -8.18
CA ASP A 138 26.02 -12.87 -8.50
C ASP A 138 25.99 -14.35 -8.96
N ASP A 139 25.03 -14.70 -9.84
CA ASP A 139 24.78 -16.05 -10.37
C ASP A 139 24.35 -17.10 -9.32
N GLN A 140 24.05 -16.68 -8.09
CA GLN A 140 23.51 -17.55 -7.05
C GLN A 140 22.02 -17.35 -6.89
N ALA A 141 21.30 -18.47 -6.75
CA ALA A 141 19.86 -18.46 -6.51
C ALA A 141 19.54 -18.19 -5.03
N HIS A 142 18.62 -17.29 -4.79
CA HIS A 142 18.13 -16.88 -3.48
C HIS A 142 16.62 -17.02 -3.40
N THR A 143 16.09 -17.28 -2.20
CA THR A 143 14.67 -17.32 -1.93
C THR A 143 14.34 -16.47 -0.73
N GLY A 144 13.12 -15.94 -0.70
CA GLY A 144 12.69 -15.14 0.44
C GLY A 144 11.17 -15.03 0.54
N TRP A 145 10.74 -14.39 1.60
CA TRP A 145 9.36 -13.99 1.78
C TRP A 145 9.27 -12.63 2.46
N ALA A 146 8.17 -11.93 2.19
CA ALA A 146 7.85 -10.65 2.79
C ALA A 146 6.41 -10.65 3.30
N LEU A 147 6.14 -9.95 4.40
CA LEU A 147 4.79 -9.60 4.82
C LEU A 147 4.46 -8.19 4.36
N VAL A 148 3.26 -8.03 3.80
CA VAL A 148 2.83 -6.77 3.20
C VAL A 148 1.52 -6.31 3.81
N THR A 149 1.44 -5.04 4.16
CA THR A 149 0.19 -4.35 4.51
C THR A 149 -0.04 -3.22 3.51
N ILE A 150 -1.25 -3.10 3.00
CA ILE A 150 -1.61 -2.01 2.09
C ILE A 150 -2.48 -1.02 2.83
N LYS A 151 -2.11 0.25 2.77
CA LYS A 151 -2.92 1.38 3.24
C LYS A 151 -3.21 2.27 2.05
N GLY A 152 -4.46 2.70 1.90
CA GLY A 152 -4.81 3.52 0.76
C GLY A 152 -5.90 4.52 1.05
N MET A 153 -6.02 5.48 0.12
CA MET A 153 -7.07 6.47 0.05
C MET A 153 -7.69 6.47 -1.34
N PHE A 154 -9.01 6.49 -1.42
CA PHE A 154 -9.74 6.58 -2.66
C PHE A 154 -10.43 7.93 -2.80
N ASN A 155 -10.15 8.61 -3.91
CA ASN A 155 -10.84 9.82 -4.33
C ASN A 155 -11.97 9.45 -5.30
N ASN A 156 -13.21 9.53 -4.85
CA ASN A 156 -14.37 9.15 -5.66
C ASN A 156 -14.57 10.06 -6.87
N THR A 157 -14.22 11.34 -6.77
CA THR A 157 -14.38 12.31 -7.87
C THR A 157 -13.37 12.05 -8.99
N LEU A 158 -12.12 11.79 -8.63
CA LEU A 158 -11.04 11.55 -9.58
C LEU A 158 -10.91 10.09 -10.00
N LYS A 159 -11.64 9.19 -9.33
CA LYS A 159 -11.49 7.73 -9.49
C LYS A 159 -10.02 7.29 -9.33
N LEU A 160 -9.38 7.83 -8.32
CA LEU A 160 -7.96 7.66 -8.05
C LEU A 160 -7.78 6.95 -6.71
N VAL A 161 -6.86 6.01 -6.67
CA VAL A 161 -6.36 5.39 -5.43
C VAL A 161 -4.91 5.78 -5.23
N ASP A 162 -4.63 6.39 -4.10
CA ASP A 162 -3.29 6.52 -3.56
C ASP A 162 -3.07 5.40 -2.56
N ALA A 163 -2.12 4.52 -2.81
CA ALA A 163 -1.85 3.38 -1.95
C ALA A 163 -0.37 3.30 -1.55
N ASN A 164 -0.13 2.85 -0.33
CA ASN A 164 1.20 2.53 0.16
C ASN A 164 1.26 1.02 0.44
N PHE A 165 2.13 0.32 -0.30
CA PHE A 165 2.42 -1.10 -0.09
C PHE A 165 3.60 -1.21 0.87
N ILE A 166 3.31 -1.49 2.11
CA ILE A 166 4.26 -1.47 3.22
C ILE A 166 4.75 -2.89 3.48
N VAL A 167 6.03 -3.14 3.22
CA VAL A 167 6.68 -4.38 3.67
C VAL A 167 7.07 -4.21 5.14
N THR A 168 6.52 -5.05 6.00
CA THR A 168 6.72 -4.99 7.45
C THR A 168 7.75 -6.00 7.94
N ASP A 169 7.86 -7.13 7.26
CA ASP A 169 8.79 -8.21 7.60
C ASP A 169 9.43 -8.76 6.34
N LEU A 170 10.70 -9.11 6.41
CA LEU A 170 11.46 -9.60 5.27
C LEU A 170 12.49 -10.63 5.71
N VAL A 171 12.43 -11.80 5.07
CA VAL A 171 13.41 -12.88 5.26
C VAL A 171 13.94 -13.32 3.90
N ILE A 172 15.26 -13.46 3.79
CA ILE A 172 15.96 -13.95 2.60
C ILE A 172 16.94 -15.03 3.04
N ASP A 173 16.87 -16.21 2.44
CA ASP A 173 17.72 -17.38 2.75
C ASP A 173 17.74 -17.72 4.25
N ASN A 174 16.59 -17.65 4.90
CA ASN A 174 16.39 -17.82 6.34
C ASN A 174 17.09 -16.75 7.22
N LYS A 175 17.62 -15.69 6.62
CA LYS A 175 18.16 -14.55 7.35
C LYS A 175 17.11 -13.45 7.46
N ASP A 176 16.89 -12.98 8.67
CA ASP A 176 15.95 -11.91 8.98
C ASP A 176 16.53 -10.53 8.65
N PHE A 177 15.83 -9.80 7.79
CA PHE A 177 16.13 -8.42 7.39
C PHE A 177 15.10 -7.43 7.96
N THR A 178 14.14 -7.87 8.75
CA THR A 178 13.04 -7.04 9.26
C THR A 178 13.58 -5.81 10.01
N SER A 179 14.49 -6.00 10.93
CA SER A 179 15.03 -4.89 11.75
C SER A 179 15.96 -3.94 10.99
N THR A 180 16.55 -4.38 9.88
CA THR A 180 17.54 -3.62 9.13
C THR A 180 16.99 -2.95 7.88
N ALA A 181 15.93 -3.50 7.30
CA ALA A 181 15.36 -3.04 6.04
C ALA A 181 13.93 -2.52 6.15
N CYS A 182 13.13 -3.04 7.07
CA CYS A 182 11.72 -2.67 7.20
C CYS A 182 11.49 -1.50 8.17
N PRO A 183 10.39 -0.73 8.01
CA PRO A 183 9.43 -0.88 6.93
C PRO A 183 9.94 -0.33 5.59
N ILE A 184 9.51 -0.97 4.49
CA ILE A 184 9.79 -0.49 3.14
C ILE A 184 8.48 -0.03 2.51
N ASP A 185 8.40 1.25 2.20
CA ASP A 185 7.23 1.88 1.61
C ASP A 185 7.33 1.92 0.09
N ASN A 186 6.26 1.51 -0.58
CA ASN A 186 6.10 1.58 -2.02
C ASN A 186 4.84 2.38 -2.34
N LEU A 187 5.01 3.67 -2.64
CA LEU A 187 3.91 4.57 -2.95
C LEU A 187 3.44 4.39 -4.38
N VAL A 188 2.15 4.20 -4.54
CA VAL A 188 1.47 4.00 -5.82
C VAL A 188 0.34 4.99 -5.97
N GLU A 189 0.28 5.68 -7.10
CA GLU A 189 -0.89 6.43 -7.56
C GLU A 189 -1.50 5.67 -8.75
N ALA A 190 -2.76 5.29 -8.65
CA ALA A 190 -3.42 4.51 -9.68
C ALA A 190 -4.83 5.02 -9.99
N ARG A 191 -5.22 4.95 -11.26
CA ARG A 191 -6.54 5.34 -11.75
C ARG A 191 -7.40 4.13 -12.08
N HIS A 192 -8.68 4.26 -11.81
CA HIS A 192 -9.70 3.32 -12.24
C HIS A 192 -9.73 3.24 -13.77
N GLN A 193 -9.81 2.00 -14.29
CA GLN A 193 -9.91 1.72 -15.72
C GLN A 193 -11.35 1.62 -16.20
#